data_efdf22bc8f48bb6fcac28ee86e367087
#
_entry.id   efdf22bc8f48bb6fcac28ee86e367087
#
_cell.length_a   1.000
_cell.length_b   1.000
_cell.length_c   1.000
_cell.angle_alpha   90.00
_cell.angle_beta   90.00
_cell.angle_gamma   90.00
#
_symmetry.space_group_name_H-M   'P 1'
#
loop_
_entity.id
_entity.type
_entity.pdbx_description
1 polymer ?
#
loop_
_entity_poly.entity_id
_entity_poly.type
_entity_poly.pdbx_seq_one_letter_code
_entity_poly.pdbx_strand_id
1 'polypeptide(L)'
;MPTKYIRHQSRFVVFHEKIVHSEMAHRLFGHDKLIHGAGFIKLVLDEDKIQAKCEGKSESLRVGTRRDDHTHILNAIGVENNDEVEHAKYVIWRGKAVIFSNELEHKAVAEAAFLGSSDCESAGFIKFIFTAAGKIKVHCYGESMSLGVSAQKGDDKTIADLMDIPHASLHVSPR
;
A
#
# COMPACT_ATOMS: atom_id res chain seq x y z
N MET A 1 -2.82 -5.54 -13.97
CA MET A 1 -1.40 -5.22 -13.91
C MET A 1 -0.86 -5.56 -12.54
N PRO A 2 0.28 -6.24 -12.45
CA PRO A 2 0.77 -6.70 -11.15
C PRO A 2 1.27 -5.54 -10.28
N THR A 3 0.78 -5.50 -9.06
CA THR A 3 1.21 -4.55 -8.05
C THR A 3 2.36 -5.16 -7.27
N LYS A 4 3.42 -4.40 -7.09
CA LYS A 4 4.64 -4.86 -6.44
C LYS A 4 4.66 -4.54 -4.96
N TYR A 5 5.42 -5.31 -4.21
CA TYR A 5 5.71 -4.98 -2.82
C TYR A 5 7.14 -5.35 -2.45
N ILE A 6 7.65 -4.69 -1.42
CA ILE A 6 8.88 -5.05 -0.72
C ILE A 6 8.62 -4.99 0.78
N ARG A 7 9.35 -5.80 1.53
CA ARG A 7 9.26 -5.82 2.99
C ARG A 7 10.65 -5.91 3.62
N HIS A 8 10.91 -5.01 4.55
CA HIS A 8 12.09 -5.02 5.41
C HIS A 8 11.62 -5.07 6.86
N GLN A 9 11.81 -6.22 7.54
CA GLN A 9 11.24 -6.48 8.86
C GLN A 9 9.71 -6.33 8.82
N SER A 10 9.10 -5.53 9.69
CA SER A 10 7.67 -5.24 9.67
C SER A 10 7.28 -4.12 8.69
N ARG A 11 8.26 -3.43 8.10
CA ARG A 11 8.03 -2.30 7.20
C ARG A 11 7.80 -2.79 5.79
N PHE A 12 6.68 -2.42 5.20
CA PHE A 12 6.37 -2.79 3.82
C PHE A 12 5.99 -1.56 3.00
N VAL A 13 6.17 -1.70 1.69
CA VAL A 13 5.73 -0.71 0.70
C VAL A 13 5.08 -1.46 -0.46
N VAL A 14 3.88 -1.02 -0.84
CA VAL A 14 3.13 -1.55 -2.00
C VAL A 14 3.10 -0.44 -3.05
N PHE A 15 3.54 -0.74 -4.26
CA PHE A 15 3.73 0.27 -5.31
C PHE A 15 3.43 -0.31 -6.70
N HIS A 16 3.31 0.59 -7.69
CA HIS A 16 2.94 0.19 -9.04
C HIS A 16 4.13 -0.43 -9.81
N GLU A 17 3.78 -1.15 -10.87
CA GLU A 17 4.72 -1.97 -11.64
C GLU A 17 5.87 -1.24 -12.31
N LYS A 18 5.74 0.06 -12.56
CA LYS A 18 6.76 0.83 -13.28
C LYS A 18 8.03 1.09 -12.46
N ILE A 19 7.96 0.93 -11.15
CA ILE A 19 9.14 1.10 -10.30
C ILE A 19 9.78 -0.27 -10.11
N VAL A 20 11.10 -0.34 -10.27
CA VAL A 20 11.85 -1.57 -10.05
C VAL A 20 11.99 -1.83 -8.55
N HIS A 21 11.81 -3.08 -8.12
CA HIS A 21 11.90 -3.44 -6.69
C HIS A 21 13.18 -2.94 -6.03
N SER A 22 14.34 -3.15 -6.68
CA SER A 22 15.61 -2.74 -6.11
C SER A 22 15.76 -1.23 -6.00
N GLU A 23 15.19 -0.48 -6.93
CA GLU A 23 15.21 0.98 -6.86
C GLU A 23 14.43 1.49 -5.66
N MET A 24 13.22 0.96 -5.45
CA MET A 24 12.41 1.34 -4.28
C MET A 24 13.13 0.97 -2.98
N ALA A 25 13.68 -0.24 -2.92
CA ALA A 25 14.38 -0.71 -1.74
C ALA A 25 15.59 0.15 -1.40
N HIS A 26 16.41 0.46 -2.40
CA HIS A 26 17.63 1.26 -2.19
C HIS A 26 17.31 2.70 -1.80
N ARG A 27 16.31 3.30 -2.43
CA ARG A 27 15.92 4.69 -2.13
C ARG A 27 15.31 4.84 -0.75
N LEU A 28 14.54 3.84 -0.31
CA LEU A 28 13.79 3.93 0.95
C LEU A 28 14.58 3.38 2.14
N PHE A 29 15.24 2.23 1.97
CA PHE A 29 15.93 1.54 3.06
C PHE A 29 17.45 1.61 2.98
N GLY A 30 18.03 2.04 1.85
CA GLY A 30 19.46 2.05 1.62
C GLY A 30 19.95 0.72 1.05
N HIS A 31 21.22 0.71 0.60
CA HIS A 31 21.81 -0.45 -0.06
C HIS A 31 22.16 -1.59 0.90
N ASP A 32 22.39 -1.28 2.17
CA ASP A 32 22.89 -2.23 3.17
C ASP A 32 21.78 -2.98 3.91
N LYS A 33 20.52 -2.71 3.60
CA LYS A 33 19.40 -3.33 4.31
C LYS A 33 18.95 -4.60 3.63
N LEU A 34 18.76 -5.64 4.43
CA LEU A 34 18.23 -6.91 3.97
C LEU A 34 16.73 -6.78 3.70
N ILE A 35 16.34 -7.08 2.46
CA ILE A 35 14.90 -7.15 2.12
C ILE A 35 14.41 -8.55 2.41
N HIS A 36 13.46 -8.68 3.31
CA HIS A 36 12.96 -9.96 3.80
C HIS A 36 11.97 -10.63 2.86
N GLY A 37 11.21 -9.84 2.12
CA GLY A 37 10.27 -10.35 1.13
C GLY A 37 10.06 -9.36 0.01
N ALA A 38 9.79 -9.85 -1.18
CA ALA A 38 9.47 -9.04 -2.34
C ALA A 38 8.73 -9.88 -3.37
N GLY A 39 7.91 -9.23 -4.17
CA GLY A 39 7.13 -9.92 -5.19
C GLY A 39 5.96 -9.07 -5.64
N PHE A 40 4.83 -9.73 -5.83
CA PHE A 40 3.59 -9.11 -6.31
C PHE A 40 2.46 -9.41 -5.33
N ILE A 41 1.54 -8.48 -5.19
CA ILE A 41 0.44 -8.60 -4.24
C ILE A 41 -0.88 -8.21 -4.88
N LYS A 42 -1.94 -8.89 -4.47
CA LYS A 42 -3.31 -8.49 -4.79
C LYS A 42 -4.22 -8.81 -3.60
N LEU A 43 -5.31 -8.07 -3.49
CA LEU A 43 -6.37 -8.38 -2.54
C LEU A 43 -7.42 -9.23 -3.24
N VAL A 44 -7.86 -10.28 -2.59
CA VAL A 44 -8.92 -11.15 -3.09
C VAL A 44 -10.00 -11.30 -2.03
N LEU A 45 -11.24 -11.37 -2.51
CA LEU A 45 -12.37 -11.73 -1.67
C LEU A 45 -12.50 -13.25 -1.70
N ASP A 46 -12.44 -13.86 -0.53
CA ASP A 46 -12.63 -15.29 -0.37
C ASP A 46 -13.70 -15.50 0.69
N GLU A 47 -14.86 -15.99 0.26
CA GLU A 47 -16.06 -16.09 1.10
C GLU A 47 -16.39 -14.74 1.73
N ASP A 48 -16.23 -14.57 3.02
CA ASP A 48 -16.55 -13.35 3.74
C ASP A 48 -15.30 -12.61 4.22
N LYS A 49 -14.15 -12.89 3.61
CA LYS A 49 -12.88 -12.31 4.06
C LYS A 49 -12.09 -11.69 2.92
N ILE A 50 -11.38 -10.62 3.24
CA ILE A 50 -10.35 -10.08 2.37
C ILE A 50 -9.06 -10.81 2.67
N GLN A 51 -8.39 -11.31 1.63
CA GLN A 51 -7.08 -11.94 1.75
C GLN A 51 -6.07 -11.17 0.92
N ALA A 52 -4.87 -11.01 1.45
CA ALA A 52 -3.73 -10.51 0.70
C ALA A 52 -2.99 -11.71 0.14
N LYS A 53 -2.89 -11.76 -1.18
CA LYS A 53 -2.17 -12.84 -1.87
C LYS A 53 -0.85 -12.30 -2.39
N CYS A 54 0.24 -12.80 -1.82
CA CYS A 54 1.60 -12.44 -2.23
C CYS A 54 2.19 -13.59 -3.03
N GLU A 55 2.78 -13.30 -4.18
CA GLU A 55 3.34 -14.33 -5.05
C GLU A 55 4.54 -13.79 -5.85
N GLY A 56 5.31 -14.72 -6.41
CA GLY A 56 6.42 -14.38 -7.28
C GLY A 56 7.69 -13.97 -6.55
N LYS A 57 8.53 -13.25 -7.26
CA LYS A 57 9.83 -12.81 -6.75
C LYS A 57 10.29 -11.54 -7.43
N SER A 58 11.25 -10.88 -6.80
CA SER A 58 11.95 -9.76 -7.40
C SER A 58 13.24 -10.25 -8.05
N GLU A 59 13.33 -10.12 -9.36
CA GLU A 59 14.56 -10.46 -10.08
C GLU A 59 15.72 -9.52 -9.70
N SER A 60 15.41 -8.22 -9.55
CA SER A 60 16.43 -7.22 -9.26
C SER A 60 17.00 -7.34 -7.84
N LEU A 61 16.22 -7.79 -6.88
CA LEU A 61 16.65 -8.00 -5.50
C LEU A 61 17.09 -9.44 -5.22
N ARG A 62 16.71 -10.38 -6.09
CA ARG A 62 16.89 -11.82 -5.88
C ARG A 62 16.22 -12.31 -4.58
N VAL A 63 15.06 -11.74 -4.28
CA VAL A 63 14.27 -12.07 -3.10
C VAL A 63 12.87 -12.44 -3.56
N GLY A 64 12.35 -13.51 -3.01
CA GLY A 64 11.00 -13.98 -3.31
C GLY A 64 10.01 -13.65 -2.21
N THR A 65 8.77 -14.06 -2.44
CA THR A 65 7.70 -13.97 -1.47
C THR A 65 7.98 -14.90 -0.30
N ARG A 66 7.80 -14.39 0.91
CA ARG A 66 7.92 -15.16 2.14
C ARG A 66 6.54 -15.53 2.66
N ARG A 67 6.49 -16.63 3.43
CA ARG A 67 5.22 -17.17 3.94
C ARG A 67 4.39 -16.17 4.73
N ASP A 68 5.01 -15.29 5.49
CA ASP A 68 4.34 -14.34 6.38
C ASP A 68 4.16 -12.93 5.78
N ASP A 69 4.59 -12.70 4.52
CA ASP A 69 4.47 -11.38 3.90
C ASP A 69 3.02 -10.89 3.88
N HIS A 70 2.09 -11.75 3.47
CA HIS A 70 0.68 -11.40 3.41
C HIS A 70 0.11 -11.03 4.78
N THR A 71 0.56 -11.66 5.85
CA THR A 71 0.11 -11.37 7.21
C THR A 71 0.56 -9.99 7.66
N HIS A 72 1.83 -9.65 7.42
CA HIS A 72 2.35 -8.32 7.76
C HIS A 72 1.57 -7.21 7.06
N ILE A 73 1.33 -7.38 5.76
CA ILE A 73 0.64 -6.38 4.97
C ILE A 73 -0.84 -6.29 5.37
N LEU A 74 -1.51 -7.43 5.48
CA LEU A 74 -2.93 -7.47 5.79
C LEU A 74 -3.24 -6.87 7.17
N ASN A 75 -2.42 -7.17 8.17
CA ASN A 75 -2.59 -6.60 9.50
C ASN A 75 -2.48 -5.07 9.49
N ALA A 76 -1.60 -4.54 8.66
CA ALA A 76 -1.38 -3.10 8.59
C ALA A 76 -2.48 -2.36 7.83
N ILE A 77 -3.05 -2.96 6.78
CA ILE A 77 -4.13 -2.29 6.03
C ILE A 77 -5.51 -2.45 6.66
N GLY A 78 -5.61 -3.14 7.79
CA GLY A 78 -6.77 -3.08 8.67
C GLY A 78 -8.04 -3.68 8.09
N VAL A 79 -8.00 -4.94 7.75
CA VAL A 79 -9.13 -5.65 7.15
C VAL A 79 -10.32 -5.82 8.09
N GLU A 80 -10.09 -5.82 9.38
CA GLU A 80 -11.16 -5.87 10.36
C GLU A 80 -11.42 -4.47 10.91
N ASN A 81 -12.67 -4.23 11.27
CA ASN A 81 -13.10 -2.94 11.82
C ASN A 81 -12.57 -2.78 13.24
N ASN A 82 -11.27 -2.54 13.36
CA ASN A 82 -10.62 -2.33 14.64
C ASN A 82 -10.02 -0.92 14.66
N ASP A 83 -10.72 0.01 15.30
CA ASP A 83 -10.31 1.41 15.37
C ASP A 83 -9.09 1.64 16.26
N GLU A 84 -8.64 0.62 16.99
CA GLU A 84 -7.46 0.72 17.87
C GLU A 84 -6.14 0.44 17.15
N VAL A 85 -6.19 -0.08 15.92
CA VAL A 85 -4.99 -0.42 15.16
C VAL A 85 -4.54 0.79 14.34
N GLU A 86 -3.26 1.12 14.41
CA GLU A 86 -2.69 2.12 13.53
C GLU A 86 -2.75 1.63 12.09
N HIS A 87 -3.44 2.40 11.27
CA HIS A 87 -3.66 2.04 9.88
C HIS A 87 -2.42 2.33 9.03
N ALA A 88 -2.32 1.66 7.88
CA ALA A 88 -1.29 1.96 6.91
C ALA A 88 -1.43 3.40 6.40
N LYS A 89 -0.36 3.90 5.83
CA LYS A 89 -0.29 5.23 5.22
C LYS A 89 -0.30 5.11 3.70
N TYR A 90 -0.60 6.22 3.04
CA TYR A 90 -0.50 6.28 1.58
C TYR A 90 -0.09 7.67 1.11
N VAL A 91 0.45 7.71 -0.10
CA VAL A 91 0.71 8.94 -0.84
C VAL A 91 0.23 8.76 -2.27
N ILE A 92 -0.24 9.84 -2.89
CA ILE A 92 -0.68 9.85 -4.30
C ILE A 92 0.00 10.99 -5.03
N TRP A 93 0.55 10.68 -6.19
CA TRP A 93 1.19 11.64 -7.09
C TRP A 93 0.80 11.30 -8.53
N ARG A 94 0.20 12.25 -9.22
CA ARG A 94 -0.25 12.10 -10.61
C ARG A 94 -1.06 10.81 -10.85
N GLY A 95 -2.02 10.57 -9.97
CA GLY A 95 -2.90 9.40 -10.07
C GLY A 95 -2.26 8.06 -9.68
N LYS A 96 -1.04 8.08 -9.15
CA LYS A 96 -0.33 6.87 -8.73
C LYS A 96 -0.21 6.82 -7.23
N ALA A 97 -0.69 5.74 -6.64
CA ALA A 97 -0.69 5.54 -5.19
C ALA A 97 0.44 4.62 -4.75
N VAL A 98 0.91 4.86 -3.53
CA VAL A 98 1.83 3.97 -2.82
C VAL A 98 1.27 3.78 -1.42
N ILE A 99 1.12 2.53 -1.00
CA ILE A 99 0.67 2.17 0.35
C ILE A 99 1.87 1.64 1.13
N PHE A 100 1.99 2.04 2.37
CA PHE A 100 3.15 1.64 3.18
C PHE A 100 2.79 1.55 4.66
N SER A 101 3.65 0.87 5.42
CA SER A 101 3.45 0.68 6.85
C SER A 101 3.54 1.99 7.61
N ASN A 102 2.81 2.07 8.72
CA ASN A 102 2.75 3.26 9.57
C ASN A 102 4.14 3.70 10.09
N GLU A 103 5.07 2.78 10.21
CA GLU A 103 6.42 3.05 10.70
C GLU A 103 7.26 3.92 9.74
N LEU A 104 6.85 4.03 8.48
CA LEU A 104 7.54 4.85 7.49
C LEU A 104 6.90 6.23 7.42
N GLU A 105 7.68 7.25 7.09
CA GLU A 105 7.17 8.61 6.95
C GLU A 105 6.69 8.88 5.53
N HIS A 106 5.60 9.65 5.41
CA HIS A 106 5.03 10.03 4.11
C HIS A 106 6.08 10.64 3.19
N LYS A 107 6.85 11.60 3.70
CA LYS A 107 7.85 12.31 2.90
C LYS A 107 8.94 11.38 2.38
N ALA A 108 9.43 10.47 3.21
CA ALA A 108 10.45 9.52 2.81
C ALA A 108 9.99 8.60 1.69
N VAL A 109 8.76 8.11 1.79
CA VAL A 109 8.18 7.25 0.75
C VAL A 109 7.90 8.01 -0.53
N ALA A 110 7.37 9.23 -0.42
CA ALA A 110 7.11 10.07 -1.59
C ALA A 110 8.40 10.37 -2.37
N GLU A 111 9.47 10.71 -1.67
CA GLU A 111 10.77 10.97 -2.30
C GLU A 111 11.33 9.72 -2.97
N ALA A 112 11.21 8.56 -2.35
CA ALA A 112 11.69 7.31 -2.91
C ALA A 112 10.87 6.89 -4.13
N ALA A 113 9.55 7.00 -4.07
CA ALA A 113 8.66 6.56 -5.14
C ALA A 113 8.61 7.53 -6.33
N PHE A 114 8.72 8.83 -6.08
CA PHE A 114 8.46 9.87 -7.08
C PHE A 114 9.69 10.75 -7.38
N LEU A 115 10.88 10.23 -7.11
CA LEU A 115 12.16 10.88 -7.44
C LEU A 115 12.31 12.29 -6.85
N GLY A 116 11.95 12.42 -5.59
CA GLY A 116 12.10 13.69 -4.88
C GLY A 116 10.99 14.69 -5.10
N SER A 117 9.90 14.26 -5.73
CA SER A 117 8.75 15.16 -5.90
C SER A 117 8.06 15.42 -4.57
N SER A 118 8.01 16.69 -4.18
CA SER A 118 7.23 17.11 -3.02
C SER A 118 5.79 17.50 -3.39
N ASP A 119 5.41 17.29 -4.66
CA ASP A 119 4.13 17.73 -5.20
C ASP A 119 3.06 16.64 -5.14
N CYS A 120 3.03 15.87 -4.04
CA CYS A 120 1.97 14.89 -3.83
C CYS A 120 0.61 15.58 -3.77
N GLU A 121 -0.35 15.01 -4.49
CA GLU A 121 -1.72 15.54 -4.55
C GLU A 121 -2.46 15.29 -3.24
N SER A 122 -2.20 14.13 -2.63
CA SER A 122 -2.86 13.72 -1.40
C SER A 122 -2.00 12.72 -0.64
N ALA A 123 -2.26 12.62 0.64
CA ALA A 123 -1.62 11.68 1.54
C ALA A 123 -2.45 11.54 2.80
N GLY A 124 -2.29 10.44 3.50
CA GLY A 124 -3.02 10.21 4.74
C GLY A 124 -2.87 8.78 5.20
N PHE A 125 -3.94 8.27 5.79
CA PHE A 125 -4.04 6.92 6.33
C PHE A 125 -5.12 6.15 5.58
N ILE A 126 -4.99 4.84 5.54
CA ILE A 126 -5.89 4.00 4.76
C ILE A 126 -6.21 2.71 5.51
N LYS A 127 -7.44 2.25 5.36
CA LYS A 127 -7.84 0.91 5.74
C LYS A 127 -8.82 0.33 4.75
N PHE A 128 -8.82 -0.98 4.65
CA PHE A 128 -9.79 -1.74 3.87
C PHE A 128 -10.74 -2.44 4.83
N ILE A 129 -12.02 -2.37 4.54
CA ILE A 129 -13.07 -2.98 5.38
C ILE A 129 -13.94 -3.84 4.49
N PHE A 130 -14.22 -5.06 4.95
CA PHE A 130 -15.20 -5.91 4.30
C PHE A 130 -16.60 -5.51 4.79
N THR A 131 -17.50 -5.19 3.86
CA THR A 131 -18.86 -4.78 4.20
C THR A 131 -19.80 -5.98 4.25
N ALA A 132 -20.95 -5.81 4.95
CA ALA A 132 -21.98 -6.82 5.00
C ALA A 132 -22.59 -7.14 3.61
N ALA A 133 -22.43 -6.23 2.64
CA ALA A 133 -22.87 -6.43 1.26
C ALA A 133 -21.89 -7.26 0.43
N GLY A 134 -20.82 -7.77 1.04
CA GLY A 134 -19.80 -8.55 0.33
C GLY A 134 -18.87 -7.72 -0.51
N LYS A 135 -18.65 -6.47 -0.16
CA LYS A 135 -17.81 -5.54 -0.91
C LYS A 135 -16.65 -5.04 -0.05
N ILE A 136 -15.59 -4.59 -0.72
CA ILE A 136 -14.46 -3.95 -0.06
C ILE A 136 -14.73 -2.45 0.00
N LYS A 137 -14.69 -1.89 1.21
CA LYS A 137 -14.74 -0.46 1.43
C LYS A 137 -13.31 0.04 1.62
N VAL A 138 -12.90 1.01 0.80
CA VAL A 138 -11.61 1.68 0.94
C VAL A 138 -11.85 2.99 1.68
N HIS A 139 -11.23 3.14 2.83
CA HIS A 139 -11.39 4.33 3.67
C HIS A 139 -10.06 5.08 3.78
N CYS A 140 -10.02 6.28 3.19
CA CYS A 140 -8.86 7.18 3.23
C CYS A 140 -9.19 8.37 4.12
N TYR A 141 -8.27 8.75 5.03
CA TYR A 141 -8.52 9.82 5.98
C TYR A 141 -7.22 10.45 6.48
N GLY A 142 -7.35 11.58 7.16
CA GLY A 142 -6.24 12.23 7.83
C GLY A 142 -5.37 13.06 6.89
N GLU A 143 -4.15 13.30 7.34
CA GLU A 143 -3.22 14.18 6.63
C GLU A 143 -1.76 13.75 6.84
N SER A 144 -0.89 14.29 6.00
CA SER A 144 0.56 14.20 6.18
C SER A 144 1.09 15.58 6.55
N MET A 145 1.59 15.73 7.76
CA MET A 145 2.19 16.97 8.19
C MET A 145 3.50 17.23 7.46
N SER A 146 4.28 16.20 7.21
CA SER A 146 5.58 16.34 6.53
C SER A 146 5.45 16.78 5.07
N LEU A 147 4.35 16.42 4.39
CA LEU A 147 4.09 16.82 3.01
C LEU A 147 3.14 18.02 2.91
N GLY A 148 2.42 18.36 3.97
CA GLY A 148 1.47 19.46 3.96
C GLY A 148 0.22 19.18 3.12
N VAL A 149 -0.15 17.93 2.94
CA VAL A 149 -1.34 17.53 2.18
C VAL A 149 -2.18 16.54 2.98
N SER A 150 -3.46 16.44 2.64
CA SER A 150 -4.41 15.59 3.32
C SER A 150 -5.10 14.64 2.35
N ALA A 151 -5.90 13.73 2.89
CA ALA A 151 -6.75 12.85 2.11
C ALA A 151 -7.72 13.67 1.27
N GLN A 152 -7.88 13.29 0.00
CA GLN A 152 -8.73 13.98 -0.96
C GLN A 152 -9.82 13.06 -1.49
N LYS A 153 -10.89 13.69 -1.99
CA LYS A 153 -11.96 12.97 -2.65
C LYS A 153 -11.41 12.24 -3.88
N GLY A 154 -11.73 10.97 -4.00
CA GLY A 154 -11.25 10.14 -5.11
C GLY A 154 -10.02 9.31 -4.80
N ASP A 155 -9.37 9.52 -3.65
CA ASP A 155 -8.20 8.73 -3.25
C ASP A 155 -8.51 7.24 -3.16
N ASP A 156 -9.68 6.91 -2.65
CA ASP A 156 -10.17 5.54 -2.53
C ASP A 156 -10.20 4.81 -3.88
N LYS A 157 -10.60 5.49 -4.95
CA LYS A 157 -10.58 4.91 -6.30
C LYS A 157 -9.16 4.68 -6.80
N THR A 158 -8.27 5.64 -6.56
CA THR A 158 -6.86 5.52 -6.95
C THR A 158 -6.20 4.35 -6.22
N ILE A 159 -6.52 4.18 -4.94
CA ILE A 159 -6.03 3.05 -4.15
C ILE A 159 -6.60 1.72 -4.67
N ALA A 160 -7.89 1.70 -5.00
CA ALA A 160 -8.52 0.51 -5.56
C ALA A 160 -7.86 0.09 -6.88
N ASP A 161 -7.51 1.06 -7.72
CA ASP A 161 -6.80 0.79 -8.97
C ASP A 161 -5.40 0.21 -8.71
N LEU A 162 -4.68 0.72 -7.72
CA LEU A 162 -3.38 0.16 -7.34
C LEU A 162 -3.51 -1.31 -6.93
N MET A 163 -4.51 -1.64 -6.12
CA MET A 163 -4.70 -2.98 -5.60
C MET A 163 -5.50 -3.90 -6.53
N ASP A 164 -5.84 -3.40 -7.72
CA ASP A 164 -6.60 -4.14 -8.73
C ASP A 164 -7.93 -4.69 -8.20
N ILE A 165 -8.62 -3.86 -7.42
CA ILE A 165 -9.94 -4.22 -6.88
C ILE A 165 -10.99 -3.95 -7.95
N PRO A 166 -11.80 -4.95 -8.37
CA PRO A 166 -12.84 -4.73 -9.36
C PRO A 166 -13.88 -3.73 -8.86
N HIS A 167 -14.31 -2.82 -9.74
CA HIS A 167 -15.33 -1.81 -9.39
C HIS A 167 -16.63 -2.43 -8.85
N ALA A 168 -17.02 -3.60 -9.37
CA ALA A 168 -18.20 -4.32 -8.90
C ALA A 168 -18.08 -4.77 -7.43
N SER A 169 -16.85 -4.93 -6.94
CA SER A 169 -16.56 -5.34 -5.56
C SER A 169 -16.21 -4.17 -4.65
N LEU A 170 -16.22 -2.94 -5.18
CA LEU A 170 -15.78 -1.76 -4.47
C LEU A 170 -16.95 -0.97 -3.89
N HIS A 171 -16.83 -0.61 -2.63
CA HIS A 171 -17.72 0.33 -1.96
C HIS A 171 -16.89 1.54 -1.55
N VAL A 172 -17.08 2.66 -2.26
CA VAL A 172 -16.33 3.89 -2.04
C VAL A 172 -16.93 4.66 -0.87
N SER A 173 -16.09 5.06 0.09
CA SER A 173 -16.53 5.90 1.22
C SER A 173 -16.84 7.31 0.75
N PRO A 174 -18.01 7.88 1.07
CA PRO A 174 -18.22 9.30 0.89
C PRO A 174 -17.36 10.09 1.90
N ARG A 175 -16.92 11.23 1.48
CA ARG A 175 -16.17 12.16 2.34
C ARG A 175 -16.93 13.39 2.64
#